data_571bdacfc10ea406800cf72692bcffb2
#
_entry.id   571bdacfc10ea406800cf72692bcffb2
#
_cell.length_a   1.000
_cell.length_b   1.000
_cell.length_c   1.000
_cell.angle_alpha   90.00
_cell.angle_beta   90.00
_cell.angle_gamma   90.00
#
_symmetry.space_group_name_H-M   'P 1'
#
loop_
_entity.id
_entity.type
_entity.pdbx_description
1 polymer ?
#
loop_
_entity_poly.entity_id
_entity_poly.type
_entity_poly.pdbx_seq_one_letter_code
_entity_poly.pdbx_strand_id
1 'polypeptide(L)'
;MKRRIALCIAVSLCAGVYAGNNPGIYKKGWIDFNKNGVKDIYEDPSAPIEARVQDLLSQMTLEEKTCQMATLYGSGRVLKDSLPTEKWKDEIWKDGIANIDEQANGLGRFGSSLSYPYVNSVENRQTIQRWFVEQTRLGIPVDFTNEGIRGLCHDRATMFPAQCGQGATWNKELISEIAQVTAEEAKALGYTNIYSPILDIAQDPRWGRVVECYGEDPFLVGELGKRMIKGLQQEGLVATPKHFAVYSLSLIHISEPTRQAE
;
A
#
# COMPACT_ATOMS: atom_id res chain seq x y z
N MET A 1 -2.57 -1.30 37.01
CA MET A 1 -1.12 -1.24 36.72
C MET A 1 -0.93 -1.48 35.22
N LYS A 2 -0.84 -0.43 34.43
CA LYS A 2 -0.68 -0.50 32.97
C LYS A 2 0.82 -0.61 32.65
N ARG A 3 1.29 -1.76 32.26
CA ARG A 3 2.65 -1.91 31.69
C ARG A 3 2.60 -1.45 30.23
N ARG A 4 3.15 -0.30 29.97
CA ARG A 4 3.52 0.13 28.61
C ARG A 4 4.73 -0.68 28.19
N ILE A 5 4.54 -1.65 27.28
CA ILE A 5 5.65 -2.28 26.57
C ILE A 5 5.99 -1.32 25.44
N ALA A 6 7.08 -0.58 25.62
CA ALA A 6 7.70 0.16 24.54
C ALA A 6 8.36 -0.87 23.62
N LEU A 7 7.72 -1.18 22.50
CA LEU A 7 8.31 -1.97 21.44
C LEU A 7 9.25 -1.06 20.64
N CYS A 8 10.51 -1.03 21.05
CA CYS A 8 11.57 -0.52 20.20
C CYS A 8 11.67 -1.45 18.99
N ILE A 9 11.18 -1.02 17.83
CA ILE A 9 11.48 -1.69 16.57
C ILE A 9 12.94 -1.38 16.27
N ALA A 10 13.83 -2.21 16.81
CA ALA A 10 15.15 -2.36 16.27
C ALA A 10 14.96 -3.01 14.90
N VAL A 11 15.19 -2.23 13.83
CA VAL A 11 15.42 -2.79 12.50
C VAL A 11 16.70 -3.59 12.61
N SER A 12 16.56 -4.85 13.04
CA SER A 12 17.64 -5.82 12.99
C SER A 12 17.82 -6.16 11.53
N LEU A 13 18.86 -5.58 10.93
CA LEU A 13 19.39 -6.02 9.64
C LEU A 13 19.84 -7.47 9.80
N CYS A 14 18.97 -8.42 9.51
CA CYS A 14 19.39 -9.77 9.19
C CYS A 14 20.15 -9.71 7.87
N ALA A 15 21.47 -9.55 7.96
CA ALA A 15 22.39 -9.75 6.85
C ALA A 15 22.40 -11.25 6.52
N GLY A 16 21.60 -11.64 5.53
CA GLY A 16 21.54 -12.99 5.00
C GLY A 16 21.22 -12.96 3.50
N VAL A 17 22.28 -13.12 2.71
CA VAL A 17 22.26 -13.62 1.34
C VAL A 17 21.54 -12.77 0.28
N TYR A 18 22.08 -11.65 -0.04
CA TYR A 18 22.41 -11.19 -1.40
C TYR A 18 23.62 -10.28 -1.23
N ALA A 19 24.79 -10.78 -1.58
CA ALA A 19 25.99 -9.96 -1.74
C ALA A 19 25.91 -9.17 -3.05
N GLY A 20 24.87 -8.34 -3.17
CA GLY A 20 24.88 -7.17 -4.01
C GLY A 20 25.72 -6.14 -3.29
N ASN A 21 26.63 -5.49 -3.98
CA ASN A 21 27.44 -4.39 -3.48
C ASN A 21 26.53 -3.45 -2.68
N ASN A 22 26.68 -3.46 -1.35
CA ASN A 22 26.02 -2.46 -0.49
C ASN A 22 26.65 -1.12 -0.88
N PRO A 23 25.97 -0.23 -1.61
CA PRO A 23 26.60 0.96 -2.18
C PRO A 23 26.89 2.00 -1.12
N GLY A 24 27.10 1.68 0.10
CA GLY A 24 27.45 2.62 1.17
C GLY A 24 26.45 3.78 1.35
N ILE A 25 25.22 3.61 0.85
CA ILE A 25 24.17 4.64 0.90
C ILE A 25 23.54 4.78 2.29
N TYR A 26 23.60 3.74 3.10
CA TYR A 26 23.05 3.74 4.45
C TYR A 26 24.01 4.43 5.41
N LYS A 27 23.72 5.70 5.70
CA LYS A 27 24.52 6.56 6.57
C LYS A 27 23.91 6.57 7.99
N LYS A 28 24.65 7.12 8.95
CA LYS A 28 24.14 7.28 10.31
C LYS A 28 23.01 8.31 10.35
N GLY A 29 21.77 7.82 10.48
CA GLY A 29 20.57 8.65 10.62
C GLY A 29 19.96 9.18 9.31
N TRP A 30 20.45 8.76 8.16
CA TRP A 30 19.86 9.10 6.85
C TRP A 30 20.27 8.08 5.77
N ILE A 31 19.62 8.14 4.63
CA ILE A 31 19.94 7.30 3.46
C ILE A 31 20.28 8.24 2.30
N ASP A 32 21.42 8.01 1.66
CA ASP A 32 21.89 8.67 0.45
C ASP A 32 21.14 8.07 -0.74
N PHE A 33 19.91 8.51 -0.95
CA PHE A 33 19.00 7.92 -1.92
C PHE A 33 19.48 8.12 -3.36
N ASN A 34 20.05 9.27 -3.69
CA ASN A 34 20.54 9.57 -5.04
C ASN A 34 22.01 9.18 -5.25
N LYS A 35 22.68 8.62 -4.26
CA LYS A 35 24.05 8.09 -4.31
C LYS A 35 25.12 9.15 -4.64
N ASN A 36 24.84 10.43 -4.35
CA ASN A 36 25.77 11.53 -4.59
C ASN A 36 26.80 11.76 -3.46
N GLY A 37 26.61 11.10 -2.32
CA GLY A 37 27.48 11.20 -1.14
C GLY A 37 27.24 12.42 -0.26
N VAL A 38 26.27 13.28 -0.60
CA VAL A 38 25.89 14.49 0.13
C VAL A 38 24.48 14.30 0.66
N LYS A 39 24.21 14.82 1.86
CA LYS A 39 22.86 14.77 2.44
C LYS A 39 22.00 15.88 1.84
N ASP A 40 21.16 15.56 0.89
CA ASP A 40 20.18 16.47 0.31
C ASP A 40 19.01 16.75 1.29
N ILE A 41 18.23 17.79 1.03
CA ILE A 41 17.11 18.15 1.92
C ILE A 41 16.07 17.04 1.97
N TYR A 42 15.77 16.39 0.85
CA TYR A 42 14.77 15.31 0.83
C TYR A 42 15.21 14.06 1.60
N GLU A 43 16.49 13.89 1.80
CA GLU A 43 17.11 12.79 2.55
C GLU A 43 17.21 13.06 4.06
N ASP A 44 16.97 14.31 4.47
CA ASP A 44 17.01 14.69 5.88
C ASP A 44 15.66 14.40 6.56
N PRO A 45 15.55 13.36 7.42
CA PRO A 45 14.30 13.06 8.12
C PRO A 45 13.87 14.16 9.11
N SER A 46 14.79 15.09 9.48
CA SER A 46 14.48 16.22 10.37
C SER A 46 14.01 17.46 9.63
N ALA A 47 14.17 17.53 8.31
CA ALA A 47 13.71 18.65 7.50
C ALA A 47 12.17 18.66 7.38
N PRO A 48 11.53 19.83 7.26
CA PRO A 48 10.10 19.93 7.03
C PRO A 48 9.67 19.15 5.78
N ILE A 49 8.54 18.44 5.86
CA ILE A 49 8.04 17.58 4.77
C ILE A 49 7.94 18.36 3.46
N GLU A 50 7.38 19.58 3.50
CA GLU A 50 7.24 20.41 2.30
C GLU A 50 8.59 20.73 1.64
N ALA A 51 9.61 21.06 2.44
CA ALA A 51 10.95 21.32 1.92
C ALA A 51 11.55 20.07 1.28
N ARG A 52 11.35 18.90 1.89
CA ARG A 52 11.79 17.61 1.33
C ARG A 52 11.10 17.29 0.01
N VAL A 53 9.79 17.52 -0.07
CA VAL A 53 9.01 17.31 -1.29
C VAL A 53 9.47 18.24 -2.41
N GLN A 54 9.66 19.52 -2.13
CA GLN A 54 10.11 20.49 -3.13
C GLN A 54 11.53 20.19 -3.64
N ASP A 55 12.42 19.79 -2.75
CA ASP A 55 13.78 19.40 -3.13
C ASP A 55 13.77 18.17 -4.04
N LEU A 56 13.05 17.10 -3.66
CA LEU A 56 12.91 15.90 -4.48
C LEU A 56 12.30 16.22 -5.85
N LEU A 57 11.19 16.98 -5.90
CA LEU A 57 10.51 17.35 -7.15
C LEU A 57 11.41 18.15 -8.09
N SER A 58 12.32 18.97 -7.54
CA SER A 58 13.28 19.76 -8.34
C SER A 58 14.31 18.86 -9.04
N GLN A 59 14.61 17.71 -8.47
CA GLN A 59 15.58 16.74 -8.99
C GLN A 59 14.97 15.72 -9.96
N MET A 60 13.64 15.53 -9.93
CA MET A 60 12.94 14.52 -10.73
C MET A 60 12.80 14.91 -12.20
N THR A 61 13.03 13.94 -13.10
CA THR A 61 12.65 14.05 -14.52
C THR A 61 11.14 13.96 -14.70
N LEU A 62 10.66 14.24 -15.91
CA LEU A 62 9.23 14.10 -16.22
C LEU A 62 8.78 12.64 -16.14
N GLU A 63 9.61 11.72 -16.60
CA GLU A 63 9.36 10.28 -16.54
C GLU A 63 9.23 9.80 -15.09
N GLU A 64 10.15 10.18 -14.22
CA GLU A 64 10.10 9.85 -12.80
C GLU A 64 8.85 10.43 -12.13
N LYS A 65 8.46 11.67 -12.44
CA LYS A 65 7.22 12.27 -11.95
C LYS A 65 5.99 11.49 -12.41
N THR A 66 5.97 11.06 -13.67
CA THR A 66 4.88 10.26 -14.24
C THR A 66 4.79 8.89 -13.55
N CYS A 67 5.93 8.23 -13.32
CA CYS A 67 5.99 6.96 -12.61
C CYS A 67 5.47 7.07 -11.16
N GLN A 68 5.69 8.22 -10.49
CA GLN A 68 5.15 8.45 -9.15
C GLN A 68 3.63 8.71 -9.11
N MET A 69 2.95 8.68 -10.25
CA MET A 69 1.49 8.70 -10.35
C MET A 69 0.90 7.34 -10.76
N ALA A 70 1.72 6.31 -10.90
CA ALA A 70 1.29 5.00 -11.41
C ALA A 70 1.27 3.94 -10.31
N THR A 71 0.24 3.09 -10.36
CA THR A 71 0.09 1.88 -9.57
C THR A 71 0.06 0.68 -10.49
N LEU A 72 0.79 -0.39 -10.14
CA LEU A 72 0.76 -1.65 -10.87
C LEU A 72 0.44 -2.81 -9.92
N TYR A 73 -0.33 -3.77 -10.42
CA TYR A 73 -0.59 -5.02 -9.72
C TYR A 73 0.66 -5.89 -9.69
N GLY A 74 1.08 -6.28 -8.53
CA GLY A 74 2.20 -7.17 -8.21
C GLY A 74 3.25 -7.39 -9.30
N SER A 75 4.51 -7.36 -8.96
CA SER A 75 5.58 -7.47 -9.96
C SER A 75 5.43 -8.68 -10.90
N GLY A 76 5.01 -9.83 -10.37
CA GLY A 76 4.81 -11.05 -11.14
C GLY A 76 3.63 -11.04 -12.12
N ARG A 77 2.74 -10.04 -12.06
CA ARG A 77 1.66 -9.85 -13.04
C ARG A 77 2.10 -9.03 -14.25
N VAL A 78 3.11 -8.21 -14.07
CA VAL A 78 3.59 -7.27 -15.08
C VAL A 78 4.86 -7.77 -15.74
N LEU A 79 5.77 -8.33 -14.96
CA LEU A 79 7.06 -8.83 -15.42
C LEU A 79 7.11 -10.35 -15.32
N LYS A 80 7.95 -10.98 -16.15
CA LYS A 80 8.25 -12.43 -16.04
C LYS A 80 8.92 -12.76 -14.72
N ASP A 81 9.79 -11.86 -14.28
CA ASP A 81 10.56 -12.01 -13.05
C ASP A 81 9.76 -11.43 -11.87
N SER A 82 9.36 -12.27 -10.95
CA SER A 82 8.61 -11.87 -9.75
C SER A 82 9.44 -11.13 -8.73
N LEU A 83 10.75 -11.28 -8.81
CA LEU A 83 11.76 -10.60 -7.99
C LEU A 83 12.75 -9.85 -8.88
N PRO A 84 13.44 -8.83 -8.34
CA PRO A 84 14.40 -8.06 -9.08
C PRO A 84 15.51 -8.89 -9.71
N THR A 85 15.74 -8.63 -10.99
CA THR A 85 16.88 -9.15 -11.76
C THR A 85 17.61 -7.98 -12.42
N GLU A 86 18.76 -8.22 -13.05
CA GLU A 86 19.49 -7.16 -13.79
C GLU A 86 18.64 -6.53 -14.90
N LYS A 87 17.68 -7.26 -15.45
CA LYS A 87 16.74 -6.74 -16.48
C LYS A 87 15.85 -5.61 -15.99
N TRP A 88 15.56 -5.56 -14.67
CA TRP A 88 14.70 -4.52 -14.10
C TRP A 88 15.25 -3.12 -14.32
N LYS A 89 16.57 -2.97 -14.53
CA LYS A 89 17.21 -1.68 -14.83
C LYS A 89 16.79 -1.09 -16.18
N ASP A 90 16.37 -1.95 -17.10
CA ASP A 90 15.99 -1.57 -18.47
C ASP A 90 14.48 -1.69 -18.72
N GLU A 91 13.72 -2.16 -17.74
CA GLU A 91 12.27 -2.38 -17.82
C GLU A 91 11.48 -1.21 -17.23
N ILE A 92 10.18 -1.42 -17.02
CA ILE A 92 9.24 -0.37 -16.58
C ILE A 92 9.58 0.22 -15.20
N TRP A 93 10.38 -0.46 -14.40
CA TRP A 93 10.78 -0.03 -13.07
C TRP A 93 11.96 0.94 -13.04
N LYS A 94 12.67 1.15 -14.15
CA LYS A 94 13.92 1.92 -14.22
C LYS A 94 13.80 3.34 -13.67
N ASP A 95 12.66 3.98 -13.85
CA ASP A 95 12.36 5.34 -13.37
C ASP A 95 11.59 5.35 -12.04
N GLY A 96 11.49 4.19 -11.37
CA GLY A 96 10.71 4.00 -10.17
C GLY A 96 9.23 3.72 -10.44
N ILE A 97 8.44 3.65 -9.39
CA ILE A 97 6.98 3.52 -9.42
C ILE A 97 6.43 4.01 -8.08
N ALA A 98 5.24 4.60 -8.07
CA ALA A 98 4.61 5.04 -6.82
C ALA A 98 4.20 3.86 -5.95
N ASN A 99 3.54 2.87 -6.55
CA ASN A 99 2.84 1.85 -5.80
C ASN A 99 2.82 0.50 -6.52
N ILE A 100 2.97 -0.57 -5.75
CA ILE A 100 2.74 -1.95 -6.20
C ILE A 100 1.62 -2.55 -5.35
N ASP A 101 0.51 -2.88 -6.00
CA ASP A 101 -0.67 -3.41 -5.35
C ASP A 101 -0.62 -4.94 -5.25
N GLU A 102 -1.12 -5.47 -4.15
CA GLU A 102 -1.25 -6.91 -3.87
C GLU A 102 0.02 -7.76 -4.08
N GLN A 103 1.19 -7.18 -3.86
CA GLN A 103 2.44 -7.92 -3.99
C GLN A 103 2.53 -9.06 -2.96
N ALA A 104 2.66 -10.29 -3.47
CA ALA A 104 2.84 -11.50 -2.65
C ALA A 104 1.77 -11.71 -1.56
N ASN A 105 0.51 -11.44 -1.89
CA ASN A 105 -0.62 -11.61 -0.97
C ASN A 105 -1.10 -13.06 -0.78
N GLY A 106 -0.51 -13.99 -1.51
CA GLY A 106 -0.88 -15.43 -1.44
C GLY A 106 -2.08 -15.82 -2.26
N LEU A 107 -2.77 -14.87 -2.90
CA LEU A 107 -3.97 -15.13 -3.68
C LEU A 107 -3.64 -15.37 -5.16
N GLY A 108 -4.26 -16.39 -5.73
CA GLY A 108 -4.12 -16.75 -7.14
C GLY A 108 -2.80 -17.42 -7.51
N ARG A 109 -2.57 -17.56 -8.82
CA ARG A 109 -1.48 -18.38 -9.41
C ARG A 109 -0.06 -17.86 -9.15
N PHE A 110 0.10 -16.66 -8.68
CA PHE A 110 1.41 -16.06 -8.40
C PHE A 110 1.83 -16.22 -6.92
N GLY A 111 1.00 -16.84 -6.08
CA GLY A 111 1.08 -16.62 -4.66
C GLY A 111 1.96 -17.60 -3.88
N SER A 112 1.94 -18.88 -4.19
CA SER A 112 2.35 -19.88 -3.19
C SER A 112 3.82 -19.84 -2.81
N SER A 113 4.75 -19.71 -3.74
CA SER A 113 6.20 -19.69 -3.44
C SER A 113 6.71 -18.35 -2.97
N LEU A 114 6.03 -17.24 -3.33
CA LEU A 114 6.42 -15.89 -2.95
C LEU A 114 5.80 -15.45 -1.61
N SER A 115 4.73 -16.10 -1.19
CA SER A 115 3.97 -15.72 0.00
C SER A 115 4.03 -16.74 1.14
N TYR A 116 4.45 -17.97 0.88
CA TYR A 116 4.52 -19.02 1.88
C TYR A 116 5.87 -19.76 1.85
N PRO A 117 6.48 -20.05 3.02
CA PRO A 117 6.08 -19.58 4.35
C PRO A 117 6.10 -18.05 4.49
N TYR A 118 5.47 -17.49 5.51
CA TYR A 118 5.27 -16.03 5.67
C TYR A 118 6.51 -15.18 5.56
N VAL A 119 7.66 -15.73 6.00
CA VAL A 119 8.95 -15.07 5.86
C VAL A 119 9.21 -14.70 4.41
N ASN A 120 8.83 -15.53 3.45
CA ASN A 120 9.01 -15.25 2.03
C ASN A 120 8.19 -14.02 1.58
N SER A 121 6.98 -13.86 2.12
CA SER A 121 6.13 -12.69 1.82
C SER A 121 6.80 -11.38 2.25
N VAL A 122 7.39 -11.38 3.44
CA VAL A 122 8.11 -10.21 3.97
C VAL A 122 9.42 -9.98 3.21
N GLU A 123 10.24 -11.02 3.06
CA GLU A 123 11.53 -10.96 2.36
C GLU A 123 11.39 -10.50 0.91
N ASN A 124 10.31 -10.94 0.25
CA ASN A 124 9.99 -10.56 -1.11
C ASN A 124 9.77 -9.03 -1.22
N ARG A 125 8.88 -8.46 -0.39
CA ARG A 125 8.66 -7.00 -0.36
C ARG A 125 9.91 -6.24 0.04
N GLN A 126 10.67 -6.72 1.02
CA GLN A 126 11.93 -6.10 1.40
C GLN A 126 12.96 -6.12 0.26
N THR A 127 13.03 -7.20 -0.50
CA THR A 127 13.93 -7.34 -1.65
C THR A 127 13.55 -6.36 -2.75
N ILE A 128 12.27 -6.25 -3.06
CA ILE A 128 11.76 -5.29 -4.04
C ILE A 128 12.00 -3.85 -3.56
N GLN A 129 11.68 -3.53 -2.30
CA GLN A 129 11.90 -2.20 -1.74
C GLN A 129 13.38 -1.81 -1.80
N ARG A 130 14.25 -2.73 -1.42
CA ARG A 130 15.71 -2.50 -1.47
C ARG A 130 16.16 -2.20 -2.89
N TRP A 131 15.63 -2.93 -3.88
CA TRP A 131 15.96 -2.67 -5.28
C TRP A 131 15.60 -1.24 -5.71
N PHE A 132 14.40 -0.74 -5.39
CA PHE A 132 14.00 0.63 -5.70
C PHE A 132 14.91 1.65 -5.03
N VAL A 133 15.21 1.46 -3.76
CA VAL A 133 16.09 2.36 -2.99
C VAL A 133 17.52 2.34 -3.53
N GLU A 134 18.07 1.17 -3.84
CA GLU A 134 19.49 1.01 -4.19
C GLU A 134 19.77 1.17 -5.67
N GLN A 135 18.83 0.82 -6.56
CA GLN A 135 19.10 0.73 -8.00
C GLN A 135 18.48 1.85 -8.83
N THR A 136 17.40 2.50 -8.38
CA THR A 136 16.84 3.66 -9.10
C THR A 136 17.63 4.93 -8.80
N ARG A 137 17.57 5.90 -9.70
CA ARG A 137 18.40 7.12 -9.63
C ARG A 137 18.18 7.93 -8.35
N LEU A 138 16.92 8.16 -7.96
CA LEU A 138 16.56 8.94 -6.77
C LEU A 138 16.22 8.09 -5.55
N GLY A 139 16.25 6.76 -5.69
CA GLY A 139 16.04 5.83 -4.58
C GLY A 139 14.68 5.97 -3.88
N ILE A 140 13.66 6.47 -4.58
CA ILE A 140 12.33 6.68 -3.99
C ILE A 140 11.74 5.32 -3.59
N PRO A 141 11.40 5.12 -2.31
CA PRO A 141 10.77 3.90 -1.86
C PRO A 141 9.41 3.68 -2.51
N VAL A 142 9.07 2.42 -2.84
CA VAL A 142 7.76 2.07 -3.38
C VAL A 142 6.76 1.86 -2.25
N ASP A 143 5.51 2.26 -2.47
CA ASP A 143 4.39 1.96 -1.59
C ASP A 143 3.82 0.58 -1.90
N PHE A 144 3.61 -0.27 -0.90
CA PHE A 144 2.98 -1.58 -1.06
C PHE A 144 1.56 -1.55 -0.54
N THR A 145 0.61 -1.71 -1.44
CA THR A 145 -0.82 -1.62 -1.14
C THR A 145 -1.46 -2.99 -1.03
N ASN A 146 -2.52 -3.04 -0.24
CA ASN A 146 -3.41 -4.20 -0.13
C ASN A 146 -4.86 -3.73 -0.06
N GLU A 147 -5.80 -4.54 -0.54
CA GLU A 147 -7.24 -4.20 -0.56
C GLU A 147 -7.83 -3.95 0.83
N GLY A 148 -7.66 -4.86 1.76
CA GLY A 148 -7.98 -4.66 3.17
C GLY A 148 -9.44 -4.37 3.54
N ILE A 149 -10.42 -4.59 2.65
CA ILE A 149 -11.84 -4.24 2.90
C ILE A 149 -12.55 -5.18 3.88
N ARG A 150 -12.02 -6.35 4.11
CA ARG A 150 -12.50 -7.34 5.11
C ARG A 150 -11.35 -7.98 5.87
N GLY A 151 -10.45 -7.16 6.38
CA GLY A 151 -9.15 -7.59 6.84
C GLY A 151 -8.13 -7.61 5.70
N LEU A 152 -6.88 -7.82 6.02
CA LEU A 152 -5.81 -7.85 5.03
C LEU A 152 -6.07 -8.95 4.00
N CYS A 153 -5.97 -8.61 2.71
CA CYS A 153 -6.09 -9.55 1.61
C CYS A 153 -4.82 -10.39 1.51
N HIS A 154 -4.74 -11.42 2.36
CA HIS A 154 -3.63 -12.36 2.43
C HIS A 154 -4.16 -13.73 2.88
N ASP A 155 -3.59 -14.82 2.37
CA ASP A 155 -4.08 -16.19 2.59
C ASP A 155 -4.09 -16.64 4.06
N ARG A 156 -3.39 -15.93 4.91
CA ARG A 156 -3.27 -16.23 6.35
C ARG A 156 -3.63 -15.09 7.28
N ALA A 157 -4.08 -13.97 6.74
CA ALA A 157 -4.57 -12.87 7.55
C ALA A 157 -5.97 -13.16 8.10
N THR A 158 -6.36 -12.42 9.12
CA THR A 158 -7.70 -12.51 9.69
C THR A 158 -8.72 -11.99 8.70
N MET A 159 -9.71 -12.82 8.37
CA MET A 159 -10.82 -12.45 7.51
C MET A 159 -12.01 -12.03 8.37
N PHE A 160 -12.49 -10.82 8.15
CA PHE A 160 -13.69 -10.27 8.77
C PHE A 160 -14.89 -10.40 7.83
N PRO A 161 -16.13 -10.24 8.34
CA PRO A 161 -17.31 -10.13 7.48
C PRO A 161 -17.18 -9.00 6.46
N ALA A 162 -17.89 -9.12 5.34
CA ALA A 162 -17.98 -8.04 4.36
C ALA A 162 -18.52 -6.75 4.99
N GLN A 163 -18.21 -5.58 4.41
CA GLN A 163 -18.56 -4.28 5.01
C GLN A 163 -20.07 -4.13 5.26
N CYS A 164 -20.95 -4.72 4.44
CA CYS A 164 -22.39 -4.74 4.72
C CYS A 164 -22.74 -5.45 6.05
N GLY A 165 -22.06 -6.56 6.36
CA GLY A 165 -22.18 -7.24 7.64
C GLY A 165 -21.58 -6.44 8.80
N GLN A 166 -20.45 -5.78 8.56
CA GLN A 166 -19.87 -4.87 9.55
C GLN A 166 -20.79 -3.68 9.84
N GLY A 167 -21.38 -3.09 8.80
CA GLY A 167 -22.35 -1.99 8.91
C GLY A 167 -23.61 -2.38 9.70
N ALA A 168 -24.11 -3.58 9.48
CA ALA A 168 -25.28 -4.12 10.20
C ALA A 168 -25.08 -4.25 11.71
N THR A 169 -23.85 -4.19 12.20
CA THR A 169 -23.56 -4.21 13.65
C THR A 169 -23.88 -2.88 14.34
N TRP A 170 -23.87 -1.76 13.63
CA TRP A 170 -23.96 -0.38 14.16
C TRP A 170 -22.92 -0.08 15.25
N ASN A 171 -21.87 -0.87 15.31
CA ASN A 171 -20.87 -0.83 16.38
C ASN A 171 -19.57 -0.18 15.88
N LYS A 172 -19.37 1.09 16.24
CA LYS A 172 -18.21 1.89 15.86
C LYS A 172 -16.89 1.38 16.49
N GLU A 173 -16.99 0.89 17.71
CA GLU A 173 -15.85 0.37 18.45
C GLU A 173 -15.33 -0.91 17.79
N LEU A 174 -16.21 -1.80 17.38
CA LEU A 174 -15.88 -3.01 16.62
C LEU A 174 -15.14 -2.68 15.31
N ILE A 175 -15.57 -1.63 14.58
CA ILE A 175 -14.87 -1.21 13.36
C ILE A 175 -13.46 -0.70 13.67
N SER A 176 -13.27 -0.03 14.80
CA SER A 176 -11.93 0.40 15.23
C SER A 176 -11.02 -0.81 15.55
N GLU A 177 -11.54 -1.85 16.18
CA GLU A 177 -10.80 -3.09 16.47
C GLU A 177 -10.46 -3.84 15.17
N ILE A 178 -11.39 -3.95 14.22
CA ILE A 178 -11.15 -4.54 12.89
C ILE A 178 -10.03 -3.79 12.17
N ALA A 179 -10.05 -2.45 12.22
CA ALA A 179 -9.03 -1.63 11.59
C ALA A 179 -7.65 -1.84 12.23
N GLN A 180 -7.60 -1.94 13.56
CA GLN A 180 -6.35 -2.19 14.29
C GLN A 180 -5.75 -3.55 13.91
N VAL A 181 -6.52 -4.63 13.96
CA VAL A 181 -6.04 -5.96 13.58
C VAL A 181 -5.55 -5.97 12.13
N THR A 182 -6.33 -5.38 11.21
CA THR A 182 -5.93 -5.27 9.80
C THR A 182 -4.60 -4.54 9.65
N ALA A 183 -4.40 -3.46 10.40
CA ALA A 183 -3.19 -2.67 10.34
C ALA A 183 -1.98 -3.39 10.95
N GLU A 184 -2.15 -4.06 12.08
CA GLU A 184 -1.09 -4.84 12.71
C GLU A 184 -0.59 -5.96 11.77
N GLU A 185 -1.52 -6.70 11.15
CA GLU A 185 -1.19 -7.75 10.18
C GLU A 185 -0.52 -7.17 8.91
N ALA A 186 -1.02 -6.06 8.39
CA ALA A 186 -0.44 -5.39 7.24
C ALA A 186 1.00 -4.95 7.49
N LYS A 187 1.27 -4.32 8.62
CA LYS A 187 2.64 -3.93 9.02
C LYS A 187 3.56 -5.12 9.20
N ALA A 188 3.07 -6.17 9.85
CA ALA A 188 3.85 -7.39 10.07
C ALA A 188 4.26 -8.04 8.74
N LEU A 189 3.43 -7.90 7.70
CA LEU A 189 3.70 -8.41 6.36
C LEU A 189 4.39 -7.40 5.44
N GLY A 190 4.62 -6.16 5.91
CA GLY A 190 5.37 -5.13 5.16
C GLY A 190 4.55 -4.35 4.14
N TYR A 191 3.22 -4.34 4.25
CA TYR A 191 2.36 -3.41 3.51
C TYR A 191 2.38 -2.03 4.17
N THR A 192 2.25 -0.99 3.38
CA THR A 192 2.34 0.41 3.81
C THR A 192 1.04 1.18 3.62
N ASN A 193 0.13 0.63 2.81
CA ASN A 193 -1.11 1.29 2.43
C ASN A 193 -2.25 0.26 2.30
N ILE A 194 -3.45 0.66 2.69
CA ILE A 194 -4.67 -0.16 2.61
C ILE A 194 -5.72 0.59 1.80
N TYR A 195 -6.23 -0.04 0.73
CA TYR A 195 -7.29 0.48 -0.14
C TYR A 195 -8.69 0.37 0.49
N SER A 196 -8.79 0.81 1.73
CA SER A 196 -9.99 0.78 2.55
C SER A 196 -10.10 2.07 3.38
N PRO A 197 -11.33 2.44 3.80
CA PRO A 197 -12.63 1.80 3.57
C PRO A 197 -13.28 2.16 2.24
N ILE A 198 -14.28 1.36 1.82
CA ILE A 198 -15.20 1.72 0.76
C ILE A 198 -16.30 2.60 1.35
N LEU A 199 -16.45 3.81 0.82
CA LEU A 199 -17.37 4.84 1.29
C LEU A 199 -18.56 5.07 0.33
N ASP A 200 -18.68 4.22 -0.69
CA ASP A 200 -19.82 4.26 -1.59
C ASP A 200 -21.12 3.93 -0.85
N ILE A 201 -22.21 4.54 -1.27
CA ILE A 201 -23.54 4.36 -0.67
C ILE A 201 -24.30 3.27 -1.44
N ALA A 202 -24.74 2.24 -0.74
CA ALA A 202 -25.40 1.06 -1.30
C ALA A 202 -26.87 1.33 -1.67
N GLN A 203 -27.16 2.28 -2.56
CA GLN A 203 -28.52 2.68 -2.90
C GLN A 203 -29.19 1.74 -3.91
N ASP A 204 -28.45 1.11 -4.80
CA ASP A 204 -28.98 0.23 -5.83
C ASP A 204 -28.48 -1.21 -5.63
N PRO A 205 -29.35 -2.16 -5.26
CA PRO A 205 -28.96 -3.56 -5.00
C PRO A 205 -28.47 -4.30 -6.26
N ARG A 206 -28.69 -3.77 -7.45
CA ARG A 206 -28.19 -4.35 -8.71
C ARG A 206 -26.70 -4.09 -8.90
N TRP A 207 -26.14 -3.13 -8.20
CA TRP A 207 -24.71 -2.87 -8.26
C TRP A 207 -23.90 -4.01 -7.61
N GLY A 208 -22.99 -4.62 -8.38
CA GLY A 208 -22.27 -5.83 -7.97
C GLY A 208 -21.39 -5.69 -6.73
N ARG A 209 -21.09 -4.45 -6.28
CA ARG A 209 -20.21 -4.16 -5.13
C ARG A 209 -20.96 -3.67 -3.88
N VAL A 210 -22.28 -3.76 -3.85
CA VAL A 210 -23.09 -3.40 -2.67
C VAL A 210 -22.60 -4.08 -1.40
N VAL A 211 -22.19 -5.33 -1.49
CA VAL A 211 -21.68 -6.12 -0.35
C VAL A 211 -20.42 -5.52 0.30
N GLU A 212 -19.70 -4.67 -0.44
CA GLU A 212 -18.48 -4.01 0.04
C GLU A 212 -18.78 -2.67 0.75
N CYS A 213 -20.03 -2.22 0.79
CA CYS A 213 -20.44 -0.96 1.43
C CYS A 213 -20.94 -1.19 2.84
N TYR A 214 -20.77 -0.21 3.74
CA TYR A 214 -21.31 -0.27 5.11
C TYR A 214 -22.85 -0.19 5.15
N GLY A 215 -23.48 0.34 4.10
CA GLY A 215 -24.93 0.47 4.01
C GLY A 215 -25.37 1.57 3.05
N GLU A 216 -26.67 1.88 3.12
CA GLU A 216 -27.32 2.91 2.28
C GLU A 216 -27.43 4.28 2.97
N ASP A 217 -27.18 4.36 4.27
CA ASP A 217 -27.23 5.59 5.05
C ASP A 217 -25.87 6.30 5.04
N PRO A 218 -25.78 7.53 4.50
CA PRO A 218 -24.51 8.25 4.41
C PRO A 218 -23.92 8.63 5.77
N PHE A 219 -24.74 8.80 6.81
CA PHE A 219 -24.26 9.08 8.16
C PHE A 219 -23.57 7.85 8.75
N LEU A 220 -24.21 6.67 8.64
CA LEU A 220 -23.63 5.41 9.09
C LEU A 220 -22.31 5.12 8.38
N VAL A 221 -22.31 5.19 7.04
CA VAL A 221 -21.11 4.97 6.21
C VAL A 221 -19.99 5.93 6.62
N GLY A 222 -20.30 7.20 6.83
CA GLY A 222 -19.33 8.21 7.26
C GLY A 222 -18.76 7.94 8.65
N GLU A 223 -19.58 7.56 9.62
CA GLU A 223 -19.12 7.28 10.99
C GLU A 223 -18.26 6.01 11.06
N LEU A 224 -18.66 4.93 10.40
CA LEU A 224 -17.87 3.69 10.37
C LEU A 224 -16.58 3.88 9.55
N GLY A 225 -16.66 4.59 8.42
CA GLY A 225 -15.49 4.92 7.61
C GLY A 225 -14.43 5.72 8.36
N LYS A 226 -14.85 6.72 9.15
CA LYS A 226 -13.93 7.47 10.04
C LYS A 226 -13.21 6.56 11.04
N ARG A 227 -13.89 5.56 11.58
CA ARG A 227 -13.30 4.61 12.52
C ARG A 227 -12.26 3.73 11.85
N MET A 228 -12.57 3.21 10.66
CA MET A 228 -11.63 2.43 9.87
C MET A 228 -10.39 3.24 9.52
N ILE A 229 -10.55 4.45 8.96
CA ILE A 229 -9.43 5.33 8.60
C ILE A 229 -8.53 5.61 9.81
N LYS A 230 -9.14 6.04 10.93
CA LYS A 230 -8.38 6.36 12.14
C LYS A 230 -7.63 5.15 12.70
N GLY A 231 -8.27 3.97 12.71
CA GLY A 231 -7.62 2.75 13.19
C GLY A 231 -6.42 2.35 12.34
N LEU A 232 -6.54 2.42 11.02
CA LEU A 232 -5.42 2.17 10.10
C LEU A 232 -4.28 3.17 10.29
N GLN A 233 -4.60 4.47 10.37
CA GLN A 233 -3.62 5.54 10.50
C GLN A 233 -2.92 5.56 11.87
N GLN A 234 -3.60 5.18 12.95
CA GLN A 234 -3.00 5.07 14.29
C GLN A 234 -1.86 4.08 14.33
N GLU A 235 -1.90 3.06 13.48
CA GLU A 235 -0.83 2.08 13.32
C GLU A 235 0.23 2.51 12.30
N GLY A 236 0.11 3.71 11.71
CA GLY A 236 1.08 4.30 10.79
C GLY A 236 0.95 3.83 9.35
N LEU A 237 -0.19 3.27 8.95
CA LEU A 237 -0.50 2.94 7.56
C LEU A 237 -1.19 4.11 6.85
N VAL A 238 -1.03 4.17 5.54
CA VAL A 238 -1.88 5.00 4.70
C VAL A 238 -3.24 4.31 4.56
N ALA A 239 -4.32 5.05 4.79
CA ALA A 239 -5.68 4.60 4.48
C ALA A 239 -6.13 5.28 3.20
N THR A 240 -6.63 4.52 2.24
CA THR A 240 -7.10 5.02 0.96
C THR A 240 -8.61 4.81 0.83
N PRO A 241 -9.41 5.76 1.36
CA PRO A 241 -10.86 5.70 1.21
C PRO A 241 -11.23 5.76 -0.27
N LYS A 242 -12.23 4.95 -0.67
CA LYS A 242 -12.61 4.84 -2.07
C LYS A 242 -14.12 4.67 -2.24
N HIS A 243 -14.71 4.93 -3.39
CA HIS A 243 -14.07 5.41 -4.61
C HIS A 243 -14.47 6.88 -4.82
N PHE A 244 -13.50 7.76 -4.98
CA PHE A 244 -13.78 9.15 -5.28
C PHE A 244 -13.95 9.32 -6.79
N ALA A 245 -15.12 9.75 -7.28
CA ALA A 245 -16.41 9.89 -6.61
C ALA A 245 -17.48 9.17 -7.42
N VAL A 246 -18.59 8.78 -6.75
CA VAL A 246 -19.82 8.27 -7.42
C VAL A 246 -19.61 6.96 -8.20
N TYR A 247 -18.91 6.01 -7.61
CA TYR A 247 -18.76 4.68 -8.19
C TYR A 247 -19.97 3.81 -7.86
N SER A 248 -20.99 3.87 -8.71
CA SER A 248 -22.24 3.15 -8.56
C SER A 248 -22.80 2.71 -9.91
N LEU A 249 -23.91 1.95 -9.89
CA LEU A 249 -24.60 1.51 -11.10
C LEU A 249 -25.00 2.69 -12.00
N SER A 250 -25.42 3.82 -11.41
CA SER A 250 -25.78 5.02 -12.14
C SER A 250 -24.63 5.64 -12.94
N LEU A 251 -23.41 5.52 -12.46
CA LEU A 251 -22.23 6.00 -13.18
C LEU A 251 -22.00 5.23 -14.48
N ILE A 252 -22.21 3.92 -14.48
CA ILE A 252 -22.11 3.09 -15.70
C ILE A 252 -23.11 3.56 -16.75
N HIS A 253 -24.33 3.92 -16.32
CA HIS A 253 -25.37 4.41 -17.22
C HIS A 253 -25.18 5.86 -17.67
N ILE A 254 -24.49 6.68 -16.89
CA ILE A 254 -24.26 8.10 -17.19
C ILE A 254 -23.00 8.30 -18.05
N SER A 255 -21.93 7.55 -17.77
CA SER A 255 -20.66 7.72 -18.44
C SER A 255 -20.56 7.05 -19.82
N GLU A 256 -21.47 6.14 -20.16
CA GLU A 256 -21.50 5.46 -21.45
C GLU A 256 -22.87 5.52 -22.17
N PRO A 257 -23.54 6.69 -22.23
CA PRO A 257 -24.82 6.78 -22.91
C PRO A 257 -24.73 6.53 -24.43
N THR A 258 -23.55 6.69 -25.00
CA THR A 258 -23.30 6.51 -26.45
C THR A 258 -23.12 5.04 -26.85
N ARG A 259 -22.70 4.16 -25.97
CA ARG A 259 -22.58 2.71 -26.28
C ARG A 259 -23.92 1.98 -26.36
N GLN A 260 -24.97 2.54 -25.82
CA GLN A 260 -26.32 1.96 -25.90
C GLN A 260 -27.14 2.49 -27.09
N ALA A 261 -26.60 3.46 -27.83
CA ALA A 261 -27.25 4.06 -29.00
C ALA A 261 -26.76 3.47 -30.33
N GLU A 262 -25.76 2.61 -30.31
CA GLU A 262 -25.31 1.80 -31.45
C GLU A 262 -25.81 0.35 -31.29
#